data_6c09f9fca2f2ddf0581b4141d1fe9353
#
_entry.id   6c09f9fca2f2ddf0581b4141d1fe9353
#
_cell.length_a   1.000
_cell.length_b   1.000
_cell.length_c   1.000
_cell.angle_alpha   90.00
_cell.angle_beta   90.00
_cell.angle_gamma   90.00
#
_symmetry.space_group_name_H-M   'P 1'
#
loop_
_entity.id
_entity.type
_entity.pdbx_description
1 polymer ?
#
loop_
_entity_poly.entity_id
_entity_poly.type
_entity_poly.pdbx_seq_one_letter_code
_entity_poly.pdbx_strand_id
1 'polypeptide(L)'
;LGLSPEPRLGIKYNLSDKVRLKLATGLYSQNILSTTSDQDVVNLFTGIISSPEEIPDREDGSAYKHKFQKAQHLIAGLEYDLANNIDFQIEGYVKDFTQITNINRNMTSNSDEEFIIESGIAKGIDALVKYNTKQLYVWAVYSLSQVTRKDGNTTYAPHFDRRHNVNLVTSYKFGKNESWKIDVRWNLGSGFPFTQTQGFYENITFSSGINTDYT
;
A
#
# COMPACT_ATOMS: atom_id res chain seq x y z
N LEU A 1 -23.97 3.41 -13.72
CA LEU A 1 -22.49 3.42 -13.83
C LEU A 1 -22.04 4.87 -13.94
N GLY A 2 -21.38 5.39 -12.91
CA GLY A 2 -20.82 6.74 -12.92
C GLY A 2 -19.54 6.82 -13.76
N LEU A 3 -19.35 7.91 -14.48
CA LEU A 3 -18.12 8.20 -15.22
C LEU A 3 -17.07 8.71 -14.21
N SER A 4 -15.91 8.05 -14.13
CA SER A 4 -14.79 8.49 -13.31
C SER A 4 -13.59 8.77 -14.21
N PRO A 5 -13.37 10.03 -14.67
CA PRO A 5 -12.22 10.37 -15.49
C PRO A 5 -10.92 10.22 -14.66
N GLU A 6 -9.91 9.61 -15.27
CA GLU A 6 -8.60 9.35 -14.69
C GLU A 6 -7.49 10.03 -15.50
N PRO A 7 -7.41 11.37 -15.50
CA PRO A 7 -6.31 12.06 -16.16
C PRO A 7 -4.97 11.70 -15.50
N ARG A 8 -3.97 11.45 -16.33
CA ARG A 8 -2.61 11.13 -15.92
C ARG A 8 -1.62 11.95 -16.74
N LEU A 9 -0.61 12.48 -16.09
CA LEU A 9 0.46 13.25 -16.71
C LEU A 9 1.80 12.68 -16.27
N GLY A 10 2.70 12.44 -17.24
CA GLY A 10 4.07 12.04 -16.97
C GLY A 10 5.02 12.91 -17.78
N ILE A 11 6.06 13.42 -17.14
CA ILE A 11 7.10 14.24 -17.72
C ILE A 11 8.45 13.62 -17.42
N LYS A 12 9.29 13.49 -18.44
CA LYS A 12 10.70 13.13 -18.30
C LYS A 12 11.53 14.21 -18.96
N TYR A 13 12.47 14.77 -18.21
CA TYR A 13 13.36 15.81 -18.66
C TYR A 13 14.82 15.36 -18.52
N ASN A 14 15.55 15.33 -19.64
CA ASN A 14 16.97 15.01 -19.65
C ASN A 14 17.76 16.28 -19.34
N LEU A 15 18.25 16.39 -18.09
CA LEU A 15 19.06 17.52 -17.66
C LEU A 15 20.47 17.45 -18.27
N SER A 16 20.98 16.24 -18.47
CA SER A 16 22.22 15.94 -19.19
C SER A 16 22.17 14.51 -19.75
N ASP A 17 23.22 14.08 -20.44
CA ASP A 17 23.32 12.70 -20.95
C ASP A 17 23.24 11.65 -19.83
N LYS A 18 23.58 12.04 -18.59
CA LYS A 18 23.65 11.15 -17.43
C LYS A 18 22.54 11.37 -16.41
N VAL A 19 21.88 12.53 -16.44
CA VAL A 19 20.90 12.93 -15.41
C VAL A 19 19.54 13.16 -16.03
N ARG A 20 18.52 12.48 -15.49
CA ARG A 20 17.14 12.58 -15.93
C ARG A 20 16.21 12.83 -14.74
N LEU A 21 15.34 13.80 -14.90
CA LEU A 21 14.28 14.11 -13.95
C LEU A 21 12.96 13.51 -14.44
N LYS A 22 12.18 12.99 -13.52
CA LYS A 22 10.86 12.42 -13.77
C LYS A 22 9.83 13.06 -12.85
N LEU A 23 8.66 13.32 -13.39
CA LEU A 23 7.49 13.74 -12.64
C LEU A 23 6.29 12.99 -13.20
N ALA A 24 5.48 12.41 -12.31
CA ALA A 24 4.22 11.78 -12.69
C ALA A 24 3.13 12.16 -11.69
N THR A 25 1.95 12.43 -12.20
CA THR A 25 0.76 12.69 -11.39
C THR A 25 -0.47 12.13 -12.08
N GLY A 26 -1.50 11.79 -11.31
CA GLY A 26 -2.74 11.28 -11.89
C GLY A 26 -3.81 11.02 -10.86
N LEU A 27 -5.04 10.91 -11.38
CA LEU A 27 -6.21 10.44 -10.65
C LEU A 27 -6.46 8.97 -11.00
N TYR A 28 -6.86 8.22 -9.98
CA TYR A 28 -7.09 6.78 -10.08
C TYR A 28 -8.39 6.41 -9.40
N SER A 29 -9.10 5.45 -9.95
CA SER A 29 -10.28 4.86 -9.33
C SER A 29 -10.25 3.34 -9.42
N GLN A 30 -10.89 2.68 -8.46
CA GLN A 30 -10.99 1.24 -8.40
C GLN A 30 -12.37 0.85 -7.89
N ASN A 31 -13.00 -0.13 -8.55
CA ASN A 31 -14.30 -0.68 -8.18
C ASN A 31 -14.23 -2.08 -7.56
N ILE A 32 -13.04 -2.62 -7.37
CA ILE A 32 -12.81 -3.93 -6.76
C ILE A 32 -12.32 -3.71 -5.33
N LEU A 33 -12.93 -4.41 -4.38
CA LEU A 33 -12.62 -4.35 -2.96
C LEU A 33 -12.12 -5.72 -2.48
N SER A 34 -11.20 -5.71 -1.52
CA SER A 34 -10.91 -6.89 -0.72
C SER A 34 -11.94 -7.02 0.40
N THR A 35 -12.32 -8.24 0.74
CA THR A 35 -13.15 -8.53 1.92
C THR A 35 -12.34 -8.56 3.22
N THR A 36 -11.05 -8.27 3.16
CA THR A 36 -10.18 -8.14 4.34
C THR A 36 -10.22 -6.73 4.89
N SER A 37 -10.22 -6.59 6.21
CA SER A 37 -10.09 -5.29 6.86
C SER A 37 -8.63 -4.87 6.95
N ASP A 38 -8.34 -3.60 6.68
CA ASP A 38 -7.00 -3.01 6.81
C ASP A 38 -6.56 -2.83 8.28
N GLN A 39 -7.51 -2.95 9.22
CA GLN A 39 -7.27 -2.85 10.67
C GLN A 39 -6.83 -4.18 11.29
N ASP A 40 -7.23 -5.32 10.69
CA ASP A 40 -7.05 -6.64 11.26
C ASP A 40 -5.78 -7.33 10.73
N VAL A 41 -4.98 -7.88 11.63
CA VAL A 41 -3.82 -8.71 11.29
C VAL A 41 -4.25 -10.11 10.82
N VAL A 42 -5.37 -10.62 11.37
CA VAL A 42 -5.90 -11.95 11.04
C VAL A 42 -7.24 -11.80 10.32
N ASN A 43 -7.27 -12.21 9.06
CA ASN A 43 -8.47 -12.28 8.25
C ASN A 43 -8.76 -13.75 7.93
N LEU A 44 -9.85 -14.28 8.48
CA LEU A 44 -10.23 -15.69 8.30
C LEU A 44 -10.74 -15.99 6.88
N PHE A 45 -11.31 -14.98 6.22
CA PHE A 45 -11.81 -15.11 4.87
C PHE A 45 -11.27 -13.96 4.02
N THR A 46 -10.64 -14.31 2.91
CA THR A 46 -10.17 -13.36 1.91
C THR A 46 -10.95 -13.57 0.62
N GLY A 47 -11.61 -12.55 0.17
CA GLY A 47 -12.35 -12.56 -1.07
C GLY A 47 -12.20 -11.23 -1.81
N ILE A 48 -12.79 -11.17 -2.98
CA ILE A 48 -12.84 -9.96 -3.81
C ILE A 48 -14.30 -9.72 -4.15
N ILE A 49 -14.77 -8.51 -3.91
CA ILE A 49 -16.12 -8.08 -4.28
C ILE A 49 -16.03 -6.85 -5.19
N SER A 50 -17.06 -6.63 -5.98
CA SER A 50 -17.26 -5.36 -6.66
C SER A 50 -17.70 -4.29 -5.66
N SER A 51 -17.62 -3.01 -6.05
CA SER A 51 -18.14 -1.91 -5.22
C SER A 51 -19.54 -2.23 -4.70
N PRO A 52 -19.81 -2.00 -3.41
CA PRO A 52 -21.11 -2.26 -2.81
C PRO A 52 -22.22 -1.47 -3.53
N GLU A 53 -23.43 -1.98 -3.48
CA GLU A 53 -24.60 -1.29 -4.05
C GLU A 53 -24.92 -0.03 -3.27
N GLU A 54 -24.68 -0.04 -1.96
CA GLU A 54 -24.87 1.07 -1.05
C GLU A 54 -23.57 1.33 -0.26
N ILE A 55 -23.24 2.59 -0.09
CA ILE A 55 -22.15 3.07 0.76
C ILE A 55 -22.72 4.13 1.69
N PRO A 56 -22.20 4.25 2.92
CA PRO A 56 -22.66 5.26 3.86
C PRO A 56 -22.54 6.67 3.30
N ASP A 57 -23.42 7.55 3.73
CA ASP A 57 -23.31 8.97 3.43
C ASP A 57 -22.11 9.59 4.15
N ARG A 58 -21.72 10.77 3.72
CA ARG A 58 -20.66 11.54 4.40
C ARG A 58 -21.12 12.00 5.78
N GLU A 59 -20.18 12.38 6.62
CA GLU A 59 -20.46 12.96 7.94
C GLU A 59 -21.36 14.20 7.89
N ASP A 60 -21.39 14.92 6.77
CA ASP A 60 -22.28 16.08 6.54
C ASP A 60 -23.66 15.68 6.02
N GLY A 61 -23.96 14.39 5.92
CA GLY A 61 -25.22 13.84 5.39
C GLY A 61 -25.35 13.90 3.89
N SER A 62 -24.30 14.26 3.15
CA SER A 62 -24.34 14.26 1.69
C SER A 62 -23.90 12.92 1.12
N ALA A 63 -24.58 12.46 0.07
CA ALA A 63 -24.21 11.23 -0.62
C ALA A 63 -22.85 11.36 -1.35
N TYR A 64 -22.09 10.30 -1.39
CA TYR A 64 -20.92 10.22 -2.24
C TYR A 64 -21.31 10.22 -3.72
N LYS A 65 -20.62 11.04 -4.49
CA LYS A 65 -20.88 11.17 -5.94
C LYS A 65 -20.60 9.88 -6.71
N HIS A 66 -19.70 9.06 -6.20
CA HIS A 66 -19.28 7.80 -6.83
C HIS A 66 -19.00 6.74 -5.77
N LYS A 67 -19.28 5.49 -6.09
CA LYS A 67 -19.02 4.32 -5.23
C LYS A 67 -17.60 3.76 -5.39
N PHE A 68 -16.78 4.35 -6.27
CA PHE A 68 -15.41 3.89 -6.52
C PHE A 68 -14.47 4.40 -5.44
N GLN A 69 -13.49 3.57 -5.08
CA GLN A 69 -12.32 4.04 -4.36
C GLN A 69 -11.54 5.02 -5.24
N LYS A 70 -10.98 6.06 -4.65
CA LYS A 70 -10.28 7.14 -5.36
C LYS A 70 -8.96 7.49 -4.73
N ALA A 71 -7.97 7.71 -5.59
CA ALA A 71 -6.66 8.16 -5.18
C ALA A 71 -6.09 9.19 -6.15
N GLN A 72 -5.22 10.06 -5.60
CA GLN A 72 -4.38 11.00 -6.35
C GLN A 72 -2.93 10.62 -6.08
N HIS A 73 -2.10 10.57 -7.13
CA HIS A 73 -0.70 10.24 -7.01
C HIS A 73 0.17 11.38 -7.51
N LEU A 74 1.24 11.66 -6.77
CA LEU A 74 2.33 12.53 -7.18
C LEU A 74 3.65 11.78 -6.94
N ILE A 75 4.47 11.66 -7.97
CA ILE A 75 5.75 10.96 -7.94
C ILE A 75 6.79 11.87 -8.59
N ALA A 76 7.91 12.08 -7.93
CA ALA A 76 9.05 12.79 -8.47
C ALA A 76 10.30 11.92 -8.33
N GLY A 77 11.13 11.87 -9.37
CA GLY A 77 12.30 11.01 -9.39
C GLY A 77 13.47 11.61 -10.13
N LEU A 78 14.65 11.10 -9.79
CA LEU A 78 15.92 11.40 -10.44
C LEU A 78 16.59 10.08 -10.83
N GLU A 79 16.99 9.98 -12.08
CA GLU A 79 17.85 8.92 -12.59
C GLU A 79 19.22 9.49 -12.86
N TYR A 80 20.27 8.77 -12.45
CA TYR A 80 21.65 9.15 -12.66
C TYR A 80 22.51 7.97 -13.10
N ASP A 81 23.06 8.05 -14.31
CA ASP A 81 24.04 7.11 -14.84
C ASP A 81 25.42 7.47 -14.27
N LEU A 82 25.74 6.91 -13.10
CA LEU A 82 26.96 7.21 -12.35
C LEU A 82 28.21 6.79 -13.13
N ALA A 83 28.13 5.64 -13.81
CA ALA A 83 29.14 5.10 -14.70
C ALA A 83 28.47 4.25 -15.79
N ASN A 84 29.24 3.78 -16.79
CA ASN A 84 28.70 2.97 -17.88
C ASN A 84 27.98 1.68 -17.43
N ASN A 85 28.25 1.26 -16.21
CA ASN A 85 27.75 0.02 -15.62
C ASN A 85 27.03 0.23 -14.29
N ILE A 86 26.82 1.48 -13.86
CA ILE A 86 26.15 1.82 -12.60
C ILE A 86 25.04 2.82 -12.86
N ASP A 87 23.81 2.40 -12.63
CA ASP A 87 22.63 3.24 -12.67
C ASP A 87 22.12 3.46 -11.24
N PHE A 88 21.83 4.70 -10.89
CA PHE A 88 21.20 5.09 -9.63
C PHE A 88 19.87 5.77 -9.92
N GLN A 89 18.84 5.44 -9.14
CA GLN A 89 17.55 6.07 -9.21
C GLN A 89 17.03 6.34 -7.81
N ILE A 90 16.45 7.50 -7.59
CA ILE A 90 15.73 7.84 -6.38
C ILE A 90 14.38 8.43 -6.75
N GLU A 91 13.31 7.95 -6.11
CA GLU A 91 11.96 8.42 -6.33
C GLU A 91 11.29 8.71 -4.99
N GLY A 92 10.66 9.88 -4.89
CA GLY A 92 9.76 10.21 -3.79
C GLY A 92 8.32 10.21 -4.27
N TYR A 93 7.39 9.74 -3.46
CA TYR A 93 5.99 9.69 -3.81
C TYR A 93 5.06 10.08 -2.65
N VAL A 94 3.93 10.62 -3.02
CA VAL A 94 2.76 10.80 -2.16
C VAL A 94 1.53 10.30 -2.91
N LYS A 95 0.75 9.45 -2.25
CA LYS A 95 -0.53 8.93 -2.73
C LYS A 95 -1.59 9.30 -1.71
N ASP A 96 -2.51 10.15 -2.11
CA ASP A 96 -3.64 10.57 -1.30
C ASP A 96 -4.86 9.77 -1.71
N PHE A 97 -5.36 8.95 -0.81
CA PHE A 97 -6.56 8.14 -0.98
C PHE A 97 -7.74 8.89 -0.40
N THR A 98 -8.48 9.56 -1.26
CA THR A 98 -9.60 10.43 -0.86
C THR A 98 -10.87 9.65 -0.51
N GLN A 99 -10.98 8.42 -0.99
CA GLN A 99 -12.12 7.54 -0.73
C GLN A 99 -11.68 6.10 -0.83
N ILE A 100 -11.77 5.38 0.29
CA ILE A 100 -11.49 3.95 0.41
C ILE A 100 -12.68 3.33 1.09
N THR A 101 -13.21 2.27 0.51
CA THR A 101 -14.26 1.48 1.13
C THR A 101 -13.64 0.33 1.89
N ASN A 102 -13.95 0.20 3.17
CA ASN A 102 -13.49 -0.87 4.04
C ASN A 102 -14.69 -1.56 4.70
N ILE A 103 -14.51 -2.79 5.18
CA ILE A 103 -15.55 -3.50 5.90
C ILE A 103 -15.69 -2.92 7.30
N ASN A 104 -16.92 -2.66 7.71
CA ASN A 104 -17.21 -2.22 9.07
C ASN A 104 -17.05 -3.37 10.05
N ARG A 105 -15.97 -3.36 10.83
CA ARG A 105 -15.70 -4.36 11.87
C ARG A 105 -16.37 -4.06 13.21
N ASN A 106 -16.92 -2.87 13.35
CA ASN A 106 -17.60 -2.42 14.57
C ASN A 106 -19.12 -2.66 14.50
N MET A 107 -19.59 -3.46 13.54
CA MET A 107 -20.99 -3.86 13.45
C MET A 107 -21.41 -4.61 14.73
N THR A 108 -22.44 -4.09 15.40
CA THR A 108 -23.06 -4.71 16.57
C THR A 108 -24.49 -5.18 16.29
N SER A 109 -25.10 -4.65 15.22
CA SER A 109 -26.47 -4.97 14.80
C SER A 109 -26.53 -5.15 13.28
N ASN A 110 -27.48 -5.95 12.81
CA ASN A 110 -27.76 -6.08 11.38
C ASN A 110 -28.29 -4.79 10.72
N SER A 111 -28.63 -3.78 11.53
CA SER A 111 -29.00 -2.44 11.04
C SER A 111 -27.81 -1.53 10.82
N ASP A 112 -26.62 -1.92 11.26
CA ASP A 112 -25.41 -1.13 11.07
C ASP A 112 -24.90 -1.29 9.63
N GLU A 113 -24.25 -0.28 9.11
CA GLU A 113 -23.70 -0.28 7.76
C GLU A 113 -22.57 -1.33 7.62
N GLU A 114 -22.63 -2.14 6.57
CA GLU A 114 -21.59 -3.16 6.29
C GLU A 114 -20.24 -2.57 5.90
N PHE A 115 -20.25 -1.36 5.35
CA PHE A 115 -19.06 -0.70 4.84
C PHE A 115 -18.87 0.66 5.49
N ILE A 116 -17.61 1.02 5.68
CA ILE A 116 -17.20 2.34 6.10
C ILE A 116 -16.36 3.00 5.00
N ILE A 117 -16.39 4.33 4.94
CA ILE A 117 -15.56 5.09 4.02
C ILE A 117 -14.43 5.73 4.80
N GLU A 118 -13.23 5.38 4.40
CA GLU A 118 -11.99 5.89 4.97
C GLU A 118 -11.25 6.78 3.98
N SER A 119 -10.31 7.54 4.48
CA SER A 119 -9.27 8.20 3.70
C SER A 119 -7.89 7.68 4.12
N GLY A 120 -6.86 8.03 3.36
CA GLY A 120 -5.52 7.60 3.72
C GLY A 120 -4.43 8.29 2.92
N ILE A 121 -3.22 8.24 3.45
CA ILE A 121 -2.03 8.76 2.78
C ILE A 121 -0.95 7.69 2.80
N ALA A 122 -0.38 7.40 1.63
CA ALA A 122 0.86 6.64 1.51
C ALA A 122 1.94 7.55 0.94
N LYS A 123 3.08 7.61 1.61
CA LYS A 123 4.24 8.39 1.17
C LYS A 123 5.52 7.61 1.39
N GLY A 124 6.53 7.88 0.57
CA GLY A 124 7.79 7.18 0.71
C GLY A 124 8.85 7.68 -0.24
N ILE A 125 10.02 7.08 -0.07
CA ILE A 125 11.20 7.28 -0.91
C ILE A 125 11.74 5.89 -1.26
N ASP A 126 11.97 5.66 -2.55
CA ASP A 126 12.60 4.47 -3.08
C ASP A 126 13.95 4.84 -3.68
N ALA A 127 15.01 4.16 -3.26
CA ALA A 127 16.35 4.30 -3.84
C ALA A 127 16.76 2.97 -4.47
N LEU A 128 17.20 3.02 -5.73
CA LEU A 128 17.59 1.87 -6.53
C LEU A 128 19.01 2.06 -7.03
N VAL A 129 19.81 1.01 -6.90
CA VAL A 129 21.13 0.90 -7.52
C VAL A 129 21.15 -0.35 -8.39
N LYS A 130 21.58 -0.19 -9.61
CA LYS A 130 21.83 -1.27 -10.55
C LYS A 130 23.26 -1.26 -10.99
N TYR A 131 23.96 -2.38 -10.81
CA TYR A 131 25.31 -2.61 -11.30
C TYR A 131 25.29 -3.77 -12.28
N ASN A 132 25.83 -3.56 -13.47
CA ASN A 132 25.79 -4.55 -14.53
C ASN A 132 27.10 -4.65 -15.28
N THR A 133 27.77 -5.79 -15.14
CA THR A 133 28.97 -6.16 -15.90
C THR A 133 28.75 -7.49 -16.63
N LYS A 134 29.74 -7.94 -17.37
CA LYS A 134 29.67 -9.25 -18.03
C LYS A 134 29.44 -10.40 -17.03
N GLN A 135 30.09 -10.34 -15.87
CA GLN A 135 30.08 -11.41 -14.88
C GLN A 135 29.13 -11.16 -13.70
N LEU A 136 28.97 -9.90 -13.30
CA LEU A 136 28.22 -9.54 -12.09
C LEU A 136 27.09 -8.59 -12.43
N TYR A 137 25.88 -9.01 -12.06
CA TYR A 137 24.68 -8.18 -12.02
C TYR A 137 24.23 -8.01 -10.57
N VAL A 138 24.01 -6.79 -10.15
CA VAL A 138 23.43 -6.45 -8.84
C VAL A 138 22.29 -5.47 -9.06
N TRP A 139 21.17 -5.76 -8.46
CA TRP A 139 20.01 -4.88 -8.38
C TRP A 139 19.59 -4.78 -6.92
N ALA A 140 19.69 -3.60 -6.36
CA ALA A 140 19.36 -3.33 -4.97
C ALA A 140 18.37 -2.19 -4.87
N VAL A 141 17.31 -2.38 -4.10
CA VAL A 141 16.30 -1.36 -3.81
C VAL A 141 16.15 -1.25 -2.31
N TYR A 142 16.15 -0.01 -1.84
CA TYR A 142 15.73 0.35 -0.50
C TYR A 142 14.50 1.24 -0.57
N SER A 143 13.48 0.88 0.19
CA SER A 143 12.23 1.64 0.32
C SER A 143 12.03 2.07 1.77
N LEU A 144 11.77 3.36 1.95
CA LEU A 144 11.27 3.94 3.20
C LEU A 144 9.86 4.43 2.95
N SER A 145 8.86 3.85 3.62
CA SER A 145 7.45 4.18 3.38
C SER A 145 6.66 4.37 4.66
N GLN A 146 5.58 5.09 4.54
CA GLN A 146 4.59 5.28 5.59
C GLN A 146 3.19 5.27 4.98
N VAL A 147 2.32 4.46 5.56
CA VAL A 147 0.90 4.42 5.22
C VAL A 147 0.09 4.77 6.46
N THR A 148 -0.87 5.66 6.31
CA THR A 148 -1.85 5.98 7.35
C THR A 148 -3.26 5.91 6.77
N ARG A 149 -4.20 5.47 7.58
CA ARG A 149 -5.64 5.47 7.30
C ARG A 149 -6.33 6.36 8.31
N LYS A 150 -7.44 6.93 7.90
CA LYS A 150 -8.31 7.75 8.76
C LYS A 150 -9.75 7.27 8.60
N ASP A 151 -10.32 6.79 9.71
CA ASP A 151 -11.70 6.41 9.87
C ASP A 151 -12.35 7.43 10.83
N GLY A 152 -13.22 8.29 10.31
CA GLY A 152 -13.78 9.40 11.08
C GLY A 152 -12.69 10.23 11.77
N ASN A 153 -12.67 10.18 13.10
CA ASN A 153 -11.69 10.91 13.93
C ASN A 153 -10.42 10.11 14.27
N THR A 154 -10.39 8.81 13.96
CA THR A 154 -9.28 7.92 14.31
C THR A 154 -8.31 7.80 13.16
N THR A 155 -7.02 8.03 13.43
CA THR A 155 -5.95 7.77 12.47
C THR A 155 -5.13 6.58 12.94
N TYR A 156 -4.91 5.62 12.05
CA TYR A 156 -4.19 4.40 12.35
C TYR A 156 -3.22 4.00 11.23
N ALA A 157 -2.24 3.14 11.56
CA ALA A 157 -1.38 2.50 10.58
C ALA A 157 -2.00 1.14 10.21
N PRO A 158 -2.29 0.86 8.92
CA PRO A 158 -2.83 -0.42 8.51
C PRO A 158 -1.82 -1.55 8.75
N HIS A 159 -2.31 -2.77 8.89
CA HIS A 159 -1.50 -3.95 9.23
C HIS A 159 -0.36 -4.22 8.22
N PHE A 160 -0.45 -3.72 7.01
CA PHE A 160 0.58 -3.87 5.97
C PHE A 160 1.58 -2.70 5.91
N ASP A 161 1.49 -1.68 6.79
CA ASP A 161 2.46 -0.56 6.83
C ASP A 161 3.84 -1.09 7.24
N ARG A 162 4.77 -1.10 6.31
CA ARG A 162 6.14 -1.53 6.51
C ARG A 162 7.09 -0.36 6.25
N ARG A 163 7.78 0.08 7.29
CA ARG A 163 8.64 1.29 7.21
C ARG A 163 9.86 1.09 6.33
N HIS A 164 10.55 -0.01 6.50
CA HIS A 164 11.79 -0.29 5.77
C HIS A 164 11.65 -1.57 4.97
N ASN A 165 12.03 -1.53 3.73
CA ASN A 165 12.09 -2.68 2.86
C ASN A 165 13.36 -2.65 2.02
N VAL A 166 14.13 -3.74 2.01
CA VAL A 166 15.32 -3.91 1.18
C VAL A 166 15.13 -5.12 0.29
N ASN A 167 15.38 -4.96 -0.99
CA ASN A 167 15.41 -6.06 -1.94
C ASN A 167 16.75 -6.08 -2.65
N LEU A 168 17.41 -7.22 -2.64
CA LEU A 168 18.67 -7.46 -3.33
C LEU A 168 18.54 -8.64 -4.26
N VAL A 169 18.92 -8.44 -5.50
CA VAL A 169 19.07 -9.51 -6.49
C VAL A 169 20.48 -9.44 -7.03
N THR A 170 21.19 -10.55 -6.96
CA THR A 170 22.56 -10.66 -7.46
C THR A 170 22.69 -11.89 -8.33
N SER A 171 23.34 -11.73 -9.45
CA SER A 171 23.64 -12.79 -10.40
C SER A 171 25.13 -12.77 -10.71
N TYR A 172 25.82 -13.88 -10.47
CA TYR A 172 27.26 -13.98 -10.73
C TYR A 172 27.57 -15.16 -11.65
N LYS A 173 28.26 -14.85 -12.73
CA LYS A 173 28.74 -15.84 -13.70
C LYS A 173 30.24 -16.06 -13.51
N PHE A 174 30.63 -17.32 -13.51
CA PHE A 174 32.05 -17.71 -13.31
C PHE A 174 32.40 -18.99 -14.05
N GLY A 175 33.67 -19.40 -13.95
CA GLY A 175 34.18 -20.58 -14.64
C GLY A 175 34.67 -20.29 -16.06
N LYS A 176 35.18 -21.33 -16.72
CA LYS A 176 35.67 -21.21 -18.10
C LYS A 176 34.48 -20.90 -19.02
N ASN A 177 34.59 -19.80 -19.79
CA ASN A 177 33.50 -19.31 -20.66
C ASN A 177 32.20 -19.00 -19.94
N GLU A 178 32.24 -18.53 -18.65
CA GLU A 178 31.05 -18.21 -17.86
C GLU A 178 30.05 -19.39 -17.74
N SER A 179 30.59 -20.60 -17.67
CA SER A 179 29.78 -21.84 -17.70
C SER A 179 28.94 -22.06 -16.44
N TRP A 180 29.20 -21.31 -15.37
CA TRP A 180 28.46 -21.37 -14.12
C TRP A 180 27.77 -20.05 -13.83
N LYS A 181 26.57 -20.12 -13.26
CA LYS A 181 25.80 -18.97 -12.82
C LYS A 181 25.19 -19.24 -11.44
N ILE A 182 25.37 -18.30 -10.52
CA ILE A 182 24.70 -18.29 -9.23
C ILE A 182 23.81 -17.07 -9.18
N ASP A 183 22.53 -17.26 -8.83
CA ASP A 183 21.56 -16.24 -8.59
C ASP A 183 21.19 -16.23 -7.11
N VAL A 184 21.24 -15.06 -6.48
CA VAL A 184 20.87 -14.84 -5.08
C VAL A 184 19.81 -13.77 -5.01
N ARG A 185 18.72 -14.04 -4.28
CA ARG A 185 17.70 -13.05 -3.94
C ARG A 185 17.57 -12.97 -2.42
N TRP A 186 17.67 -11.77 -1.90
CA TRP A 186 17.53 -11.50 -0.49
C TRP A 186 16.58 -10.33 -0.25
N ASN A 187 15.69 -10.48 0.74
CA ASN A 187 14.71 -9.48 1.09
C ASN A 187 14.73 -9.27 2.60
N LEU A 188 14.70 -8.00 3.02
CA LEU A 188 14.55 -7.60 4.41
C LEU A 188 13.38 -6.63 4.52
N GLY A 189 12.52 -6.82 5.50
CA GLY A 189 11.47 -5.87 5.83
C GLY A 189 11.41 -5.64 7.34
N SER A 190 11.12 -4.41 7.74
CA SER A 190 10.80 -4.12 9.15
C SER A 190 9.51 -4.84 9.56
N GLY A 191 9.27 -4.95 10.87
CA GLY A 191 8.03 -5.50 11.41
C GLY A 191 6.79 -4.73 10.93
N PHE A 192 5.65 -5.39 11.04
CA PHE A 192 4.34 -4.79 10.78
C PHE A 192 3.74 -4.23 12.08
N PRO A 193 2.95 -3.16 12.01
CA PRO A 193 2.14 -2.73 13.15
C PRO A 193 1.09 -3.79 13.47
N PHE A 194 0.81 -3.98 14.74
CA PHE A 194 -0.30 -4.81 15.19
C PHE A 194 -0.97 -4.17 16.40
N THR A 195 -2.26 -4.39 16.55
CA THR A 195 -3.00 -3.95 17.72
C THR A 195 -2.86 -4.99 18.81
N GLN A 196 -2.32 -4.58 19.95
CA GLN A 196 -2.19 -5.46 21.09
C GLN A 196 -3.56 -5.61 21.78
N THR A 197 -3.99 -6.84 21.98
CA THR A 197 -5.21 -7.13 22.76
C THR A 197 -4.97 -6.77 24.23
N GLN A 198 -5.80 -5.89 24.80
CA GLN A 198 -5.63 -5.39 26.17
C GLN A 198 -6.46 -6.12 27.21
N GLY A 199 -7.27 -7.11 26.85
CA GLY A 199 -8.11 -7.82 27.79
C GLY A 199 -8.57 -9.18 27.31
N PHE A 200 -8.76 -10.09 28.23
CA PHE A 200 -9.45 -11.36 28.03
C PHE A 200 -10.68 -11.36 28.92
N TYR A 201 -11.83 -11.72 28.36
CA TYR A 201 -13.03 -11.98 29.14
C TYR A 201 -13.05 -13.46 29.48
N GLU A 202 -12.75 -13.79 30.74
CA GLU A 202 -12.66 -15.18 31.18
C GLU A 202 -14.03 -15.84 31.40
N ASN A 203 -15.11 -15.05 31.59
CA ASN A 203 -16.44 -15.57 31.87
C ASN A 203 -17.51 -14.89 31.00
N ILE A 204 -17.76 -15.45 29.83
CA ILE A 204 -18.98 -15.16 29.09
C ILE A 204 -19.99 -16.23 29.47
N THR A 205 -20.93 -15.91 30.34
CA THR A 205 -22.04 -16.79 30.65
C THR A 205 -23.20 -16.56 29.69
N PHE A 206 -23.59 -17.60 28.97
CA PHE A 206 -24.78 -17.59 28.14
C PHE A 206 -25.92 -18.21 28.95
N SER A 207 -26.87 -17.43 29.40
CA SER A 207 -28.13 -17.90 29.96
C SER A 207 -29.25 -17.35 29.11
N SER A 208 -30.07 -18.15 28.50
CA SER A 208 -31.21 -17.75 27.62
C SER A 208 -30.88 -16.68 26.58
N GLY A 209 -29.60 -16.57 26.19
CA GLY A 209 -29.08 -15.54 25.34
C GLY A 209 -27.69 -15.09 25.78
N ILE A 210 -27.19 -14.06 25.18
CA ILE A 210 -25.88 -13.47 25.52
C ILE A 210 -26.01 -12.73 26.83
N ASN A 211 -25.21 -13.12 27.82
CA ASN A 211 -25.10 -12.37 29.08
C ASN A 211 -24.22 -11.13 28.85
N THR A 212 -24.78 -9.97 29.08
CA THR A 212 -24.10 -8.67 28.96
C THR A 212 -23.48 -8.18 30.29
N ASP A 213 -23.52 -8.99 31.33
CA ASP A 213 -22.86 -8.64 32.59
C ASP A 213 -21.35 -8.85 32.44
N TYR A 214 -20.66 -7.77 32.24
CA TYR A 214 -19.19 -7.71 32.23
C TYR A 214 -18.72 -7.41 33.66
N THR A 215 -17.99 -8.33 34.25
CA THR A 215 -17.28 -8.10 35.51
C THR A 215 -15.85 -7.64 35.25
#